data_f1b2112398908ba54993544df0cdd032
#
_entry.id   f1b2112398908ba54993544df0cdd032
#
_cell.length_a   1.000
_cell.length_b   1.000
_cell.length_c   1.000
_cell.angle_alpha   90.00
_cell.angle_beta   90.00
_cell.angle_gamma   90.00
#
_symmetry.space_group_name_H-M   'P 1'
#
loop_
_entity.id
_entity.type
_entity.pdbx_description
1 polymer ?
#
loop_
_entity_poly.entity_id
_entity_poly.type
_entity_poly.pdbx_seq_one_letter_code
_entity_poly.pdbx_strand_id
1 'polypeptide(L)'
;MASDLFNRYIWLVDTIYRANGITFEEINAKWLRNNMSEGMELPLKTFHNHRRAIEEMFDINIVCHRRDGYKYYIENADDMEKGGVRAWLLNTFAVNNLINESHHLKRRIVFEQIPSGQKFLTPLIEAMRDGLAVELKYKSFWLQDEYVVEVEPYLVKIFRQRWYLLARNIGRDTLRIYALDRIQELRQTEKTFSMPKTFSPEDYFYNSFGIISQDSCPPEFVDLRVYGTQRKYFRTLPLHHSQEEIENADEYSVFRYYLSPTYDFVQEILSHGCEAVSYTHLTLPTILRV
;
A
#
# COMPACT_ATOMS: atom_id res chain seq x y z
N MET A 1 -26.72 9.37 5.81
CA MET A 1 -27.18 9.23 4.38
C MET A 1 -26.02 9.02 3.40
N ALA A 2 -25.01 9.88 3.25
CA ALA A 2 -23.90 9.63 2.29
C ALA A 2 -22.98 8.50 2.75
N SER A 3 -22.66 8.39 4.03
CA SER A 3 -21.83 7.31 4.58
C SER A 3 -22.46 5.93 4.40
N ASP A 4 -23.78 5.83 4.51
CA ASP A 4 -24.51 4.56 4.35
C ASP A 4 -24.49 4.06 2.92
N LEU A 5 -24.56 5.00 1.95
CA LEU A 5 -24.50 4.67 0.52
C LEU A 5 -23.12 4.15 0.14
N PHE A 6 -22.05 4.79 0.64
CA PHE A 6 -20.68 4.35 0.44
C PHE A 6 -20.42 2.97 1.04
N ASN A 7 -20.90 2.71 2.26
CA ASN A 7 -20.81 1.39 2.90
C ASN A 7 -21.51 0.30 2.08
N ARG A 8 -22.66 0.62 1.45
CA ARG A 8 -23.38 -0.30 0.55
C ARG A 8 -22.54 -0.63 -0.69
N TYR A 9 -21.84 0.35 -1.26
CA TYR A 9 -20.96 0.14 -2.42
C TYR A 9 -19.78 -0.79 -2.08
N ILE A 10 -19.11 -0.53 -0.97
CA ILE A 10 -18.01 -1.38 -0.49
C ILE A 10 -18.52 -2.82 -0.26
N TRP A 11 -19.66 -2.97 0.41
CA TRP A 11 -20.25 -4.28 0.66
C TRP A 11 -20.57 -5.03 -0.64
N LEU A 12 -21.11 -4.36 -1.65
CA LEU A 12 -21.40 -4.97 -2.95
C LEU A 12 -20.12 -5.41 -3.66
N VAL A 13 -19.10 -4.57 -3.69
CA VAL A 13 -17.79 -4.90 -4.29
C VAL A 13 -17.18 -6.12 -3.61
N ASP A 14 -17.08 -6.11 -2.27
CA ASP A 14 -16.54 -7.22 -1.50
C ASP A 14 -17.33 -8.52 -1.72
N THR A 15 -18.67 -8.43 -1.76
CA THR A 15 -19.55 -9.58 -1.97
C THR A 15 -19.35 -10.21 -3.34
N ILE A 16 -19.24 -9.40 -4.42
CA ILE A 16 -19.03 -9.89 -5.77
C ILE A 16 -17.61 -10.43 -5.94
N TYR A 17 -16.62 -9.71 -5.41
CA TYR A 17 -15.21 -10.09 -5.48
C TYR A 17 -14.94 -11.45 -4.83
N ARG A 18 -15.36 -11.65 -3.58
CA ARG A 18 -15.16 -12.90 -2.84
C ARG A 18 -15.90 -14.09 -3.41
N ALA A 19 -17.03 -13.84 -4.08
CA ALA A 19 -17.81 -14.93 -4.65
C ALA A 19 -17.22 -15.43 -5.98
N ASN A 20 -16.38 -14.63 -6.65
CA ASN A 20 -15.81 -14.92 -7.96
C ASN A 20 -16.87 -15.46 -8.95
N GLY A 21 -18.01 -14.77 -9.00
CA GLY A 21 -19.19 -15.12 -9.77
C GLY A 21 -20.42 -15.38 -8.91
N ILE A 22 -21.35 -14.42 -8.91
CA ILE A 22 -22.55 -14.45 -8.05
C ILE A 22 -23.77 -13.93 -8.79
N THR A 23 -24.91 -14.59 -8.63
CA THR A 23 -26.18 -14.13 -9.21
C THR A 23 -26.80 -12.99 -8.38
N PHE A 24 -27.74 -12.27 -8.99
CA PHE A 24 -28.46 -11.21 -8.27
C PHE A 24 -29.27 -11.76 -7.09
N GLU A 25 -29.87 -12.93 -7.24
CA GLU A 25 -30.64 -13.60 -6.19
C GLU A 25 -29.76 -13.94 -4.99
N GLU A 26 -28.55 -14.44 -5.25
CA GLU A 26 -27.57 -14.73 -4.19
C GLU A 26 -27.06 -13.46 -3.51
N ILE A 27 -26.84 -12.38 -4.29
CA ILE A 27 -26.52 -11.05 -3.72
C ILE A 27 -27.64 -10.59 -2.79
N ASN A 28 -28.89 -10.68 -3.24
CA ASN A 28 -30.05 -10.24 -2.47
C ASN A 28 -30.24 -11.09 -1.20
N ALA A 29 -29.99 -12.39 -1.27
CA ALA A 29 -30.03 -13.29 -0.11
C ALA A 29 -28.96 -12.91 0.94
N LYS A 30 -27.75 -12.51 0.49
CA LYS A 30 -26.70 -12.01 1.39
C LYS A 30 -27.04 -10.61 1.92
N TRP A 31 -27.64 -9.75 1.09
CA TRP A 31 -28.09 -8.42 1.46
C TRP A 31 -29.09 -8.45 2.62
N LEU A 32 -30.08 -9.31 2.54
CA LEU A 32 -31.10 -9.47 3.60
C LEU A 32 -30.52 -9.91 4.96
N ARG A 33 -29.36 -10.54 4.97
CA ARG A 33 -28.65 -10.94 6.20
C ARG A 33 -27.77 -9.82 6.76
N ASN A 34 -27.58 -8.76 6.00
CA ASN A 34 -26.77 -7.62 6.42
C ASN A 34 -27.63 -6.58 7.14
N ASN A 35 -27.13 -6.01 8.22
CA ASN A 35 -27.86 -5.00 9.02
C ASN A 35 -28.23 -3.75 8.20
N MET A 36 -27.48 -3.43 7.14
CA MET A 36 -27.77 -2.29 6.25
C MET A 36 -29.05 -2.47 5.44
N SER A 37 -29.56 -3.69 5.31
CA SER A 37 -30.81 -3.99 4.58
C SER A 37 -32.06 -3.54 5.34
N GLU A 38 -31.95 -3.43 6.67
CA GLU A 38 -33.14 -3.23 7.55
C GLU A 38 -34.25 -4.25 7.26
N GLY A 39 -33.88 -5.44 6.77
CA GLY A 39 -34.80 -6.51 6.38
C GLY A 39 -35.52 -6.28 5.03
N MET A 40 -35.13 -5.28 4.25
CA MET A 40 -35.69 -5.00 2.92
C MET A 40 -34.81 -5.56 1.81
N GLU A 41 -35.45 -6.12 0.78
CA GLU A 41 -34.77 -6.57 -0.42
C GLU A 41 -34.09 -5.43 -1.18
N LEU A 42 -33.02 -5.73 -1.89
CA LEU A 42 -32.36 -4.80 -2.79
C LEU A 42 -33.08 -4.80 -4.14
N PRO A 43 -33.78 -3.72 -4.54
CA PRO A 43 -34.43 -3.68 -5.85
C PRO A 43 -33.40 -3.78 -6.99
N LEU A 44 -33.70 -4.55 -8.04
CA LEU A 44 -32.80 -4.73 -9.18
C LEU A 44 -32.37 -3.40 -9.83
N LYS A 45 -33.30 -2.43 -9.92
CA LYS A 45 -32.99 -1.08 -10.43
C LYS A 45 -31.96 -0.38 -9.54
N THR A 46 -32.10 -0.50 -8.22
CA THR A 46 -31.16 0.08 -7.25
C THR A 46 -29.79 -0.60 -7.36
N PHE A 47 -29.75 -1.92 -7.49
CA PHE A 47 -28.51 -2.66 -7.74
C PHE A 47 -27.79 -2.15 -8.99
N HIS A 48 -28.50 -1.98 -10.12
CA HIS A 48 -27.88 -1.46 -11.34
C HIS A 48 -27.36 -0.02 -11.20
N ASN A 49 -28.07 0.82 -10.45
CA ASN A 49 -27.60 2.18 -10.16
C ASN A 49 -26.33 2.15 -9.29
N HIS A 50 -26.33 1.30 -8.25
CA HIS A 50 -25.16 1.11 -7.40
C HIS A 50 -23.97 0.57 -8.18
N ARG A 51 -24.20 -0.41 -9.08
CA ARG A 51 -23.17 -0.94 -9.95
C ARG A 51 -22.46 0.16 -10.76
N ARG A 52 -23.23 1.01 -11.47
CA ARG A 52 -22.66 2.13 -12.23
C ARG A 52 -21.87 3.11 -11.39
N ALA A 53 -22.42 3.48 -10.22
CA ALA A 53 -21.72 4.38 -9.31
C ALA A 53 -20.42 3.75 -8.76
N ILE A 54 -20.39 2.45 -8.53
CA ILE A 54 -19.22 1.69 -8.13
C ILE A 54 -18.19 1.67 -9.27
N GLU A 55 -18.61 1.40 -10.49
CA GLU A 55 -17.74 1.39 -11.68
C GLU A 55 -17.06 2.76 -11.87
N GLU A 56 -17.81 3.84 -11.74
CA GLU A 56 -17.28 5.22 -11.82
C GLU A 56 -16.37 5.59 -10.65
N MET A 57 -16.76 5.22 -9.42
CA MET A 57 -16.05 5.63 -8.20
C MET A 57 -14.73 4.87 -8.00
N PHE A 58 -14.73 3.57 -8.29
CA PHE A 58 -13.60 2.68 -8.03
C PHE A 58 -12.82 2.32 -9.30
N ASP A 59 -13.29 2.78 -10.48
CA ASP A 59 -12.70 2.46 -11.78
C ASP A 59 -12.51 0.94 -11.96
N ILE A 60 -13.56 0.20 -11.68
CA ILE A 60 -13.65 -1.25 -11.83
C ILE A 60 -14.85 -1.58 -12.72
N ASN A 61 -14.79 -2.67 -13.46
CA ASN A 61 -15.92 -3.13 -14.28
C ASN A 61 -16.59 -4.33 -13.61
N ILE A 62 -17.92 -4.23 -13.39
CA ILE A 62 -18.74 -5.34 -12.92
C ILE A 62 -19.50 -5.90 -14.12
N VAL A 63 -19.06 -7.02 -14.66
CA VAL A 63 -19.63 -7.66 -15.83
C VAL A 63 -20.64 -8.75 -15.45
N CYS A 64 -21.67 -8.93 -16.28
CA CYS A 64 -22.66 -9.99 -16.13
C CYS A 64 -22.51 -11.02 -17.26
N HIS A 65 -22.16 -12.24 -16.92
CA HIS A 65 -22.03 -13.34 -17.88
C HIS A 65 -23.34 -14.10 -18.03
N ARG A 66 -24.07 -13.81 -19.11
CA ARG A 66 -25.37 -14.45 -19.42
C ARG A 66 -25.28 -15.95 -19.62
N ARG A 67 -24.16 -16.42 -20.19
CA ARG A 67 -23.93 -17.85 -20.48
C ARG A 67 -23.61 -18.67 -19.23
N ASP A 68 -23.21 -18.00 -18.14
CA ASP A 68 -22.91 -18.59 -16.83
C ASP A 68 -23.98 -18.26 -15.78
N GLY A 69 -25.26 -18.36 -16.19
CA GLY A 69 -26.39 -18.18 -15.27
C GLY A 69 -26.56 -16.75 -14.75
N TYR A 70 -26.28 -15.73 -15.56
CA TYR A 70 -26.36 -14.31 -15.18
C TYR A 70 -25.55 -13.93 -13.96
N LYS A 71 -24.37 -14.54 -13.78
CA LYS A 71 -23.47 -14.19 -12.69
C LYS A 71 -22.71 -12.89 -12.95
N TYR A 72 -22.50 -12.13 -11.89
CA TYR A 72 -21.72 -10.90 -11.86
C TYR A 72 -20.31 -11.19 -11.37
N TYR A 73 -19.33 -10.62 -12.06
CA TYR A 73 -17.88 -10.73 -11.81
C TYR A 73 -17.27 -9.34 -11.83
N ILE A 74 -16.16 -9.17 -11.11
CA ILE A 74 -15.27 -8.02 -11.31
C ILE A 74 -14.30 -8.40 -12.42
N GLU A 75 -14.32 -7.66 -13.52
CA GLU A 75 -13.36 -7.80 -14.62
C GLU A 75 -11.97 -7.36 -14.11
N ASN A 76 -10.93 -8.09 -14.51
CA ASN A 76 -9.54 -7.84 -14.05
C ASN A 76 -9.35 -7.91 -12.51
N ALA A 77 -10.03 -8.85 -11.85
CA ALA A 77 -9.87 -9.10 -10.43
C ALA A 77 -8.40 -9.36 -10.03
N ASP A 78 -7.59 -9.92 -10.93
CA ASP A 78 -6.15 -10.14 -10.75
C ASP A 78 -5.36 -8.82 -10.56
N ASP A 79 -5.82 -7.72 -11.15
CA ASP A 79 -5.19 -6.41 -10.95
C ASP A 79 -5.50 -5.85 -9.55
N MET A 80 -6.58 -6.31 -8.92
CA MET A 80 -6.88 -6.03 -7.51
C MET A 80 -5.99 -6.85 -6.56
N GLU A 81 -5.53 -8.04 -6.96
CA GLU A 81 -4.63 -8.88 -6.15
C GLU A 81 -3.18 -8.39 -6.18
N LYS A 82 -2.76 -7.72 -7.25
CA LYS A 82 -1.39 -7.22 -7.42
C LYS A 82 -1.00 -6.03 -6.51
N GLY A 83 -1.80 -5.72 -5.49
CA GLY A 83 -1.38 -4.86 -4.37
C GLY A 83 -1.45 -3.36 -4.64
N GLY A 84 -2.31 -2.90 -5.53
CA GLY A 84 -2.55 -1.46 -5.74
C GLY A 84 -3.22 -0.78 -4.53
N VAL A 85 -3.06 0.53 -4.41
CA VAL A 85 -3.70 1.38 -3.38
C VAL A 85 -5.22 1.15 -3.30
N ARG A 86 -5.87 0.89 -4.45
CA ARG A 86 -7.31 0.60 -4.54
C ARG A 86 -7.69 -0.70 -3.82
N ALA A 87 -6.96 -1.78 -4.07
CA ALA A 87 -7.19 -3.08 -3.42
C ALA A 87 -7.00 -2.97 -1.91
N TRP A 88 -5.98 -2.26 -1.48
CA TRP A 88 -5.73 -1.99 -0.07
C TRP A 88 -6.87 -1.18 0.57
N LEU A 89 -7.36 -0.13 -0.09
CA LEU A 89 -8.48 0.68 0.39
C LEU A 89 -9.77 -0.16 0.50
N LEU A 90 -10.13 -0.89 -0.56
CA LEU A 90 -11.32 -1.73 -0.57
C LEU A 90 -11.28 -2.79 0.54
N ASN A 91 -10.15 -3.49 0.69
CA ASN A 91 -9.98 -4.46 1.77
C ASN A 91 -10.07 -3.81 3.16
N THR A 92 -9.45 -2.65 3.33
CA THR A 92 -9.49 -1.92 4.60
C THR A 92 -10.92 -1.49 4.96
N PHE A 93 -11.67 -0.96 4.00
CA PHE A 93 -13.08 -0.58 4.21
C PHE A 93 -13.98 -1.80 4.44
N ALA A 94 -13.79 -2.89 3.68
CA ALA A 94 -14.57 -4.12 3.86
C ALA A 94 -14.36 -4.71 5.26
N VAL A 95 -13.11 -4.78 5.73
CA VAL A 95 -12.78 -5.23 7.09
C VAL A 95 -13.36 -4.29 8.14
N ASN A 96 -13.27 -2.98 7.95
CA ASN A 96 -13.82 -2.00 8.88
C ASN A 96 -15.35 -2.10 8.98
N ASN A 97 -16.06 -2.32 7.87
CA ASN A 97 -17.51 -2.55 7.87
C ASN A 97 -17.88 -3.82 8.63
N LEU A 98 -17.18 -4.93 8.38
CA LEU A 98 -17.41 -6.18 9.11
C LEU A 98 -17.19 -6.01 10.63
N ILE A 99 -16.18 -5.26 11.05
CA ILE A 99 -15.89 -4.97 12.45
C ILE A 99 -16.99 -4.11 13.05
N ASN A 100 -17.49 -3.12 12.31
CA ASN A 100 -18.57 -2.23 12.79
C ASN A 100 -19.92 -2.94 12.89
N GLU A 101 -20.23 -3.82 11.94
CA GLU A 101 -21.44 -4.66 11.98
C GLU A 101 -21.40 -5.69 13.13
N SER A 102 -20.21 -6.09 13.52
CA SER A 102 -19.97 -7.14 14.52
C SER A 102 -19.41 -6.57 15.82
N HIS A 103 -20.17 -5.68 16.49
CA HIS A 103 -19.72 -5.02 17.74
C HIS A 103 -19.17 -6.00 18.79
N HIS A 104 -19.70 -7.22 18.87
CA HIS A 104 -19.25 -8.26 19.79
C HIS A 104 -17.89 -8.87 19.40
N LEU A 105 -17.44 -8.70 18.14
CA LEU A 105 -16.14 -9.17 17.66
C LEU A 105 -15.01 -8.16 17.85
N LYS A 106 -15.29 -6.90 18.20
CA LYS A 106 -14.25 -5.86 18.39
C LYS A 106 -13.15 -6.28 19.38
N ARG A 107 -13.51 -7.05 20.42
CA ARG A 107 -12.54 -7.56 21.41
C ARG A 107 -11.72 -8.75 20.93
N ARG A 108 -12.11 -9.36 19.80
CA ARG A 108 -11.43 -10.54 19.22
C ARG A 108 -10.51 -10.16 18.05
N ILE A 109 -10.49 -8.90 17.67
CA ILE A 109 -9.68 -8.36 16.58
C ILE A 109 -8.70 -7.39 17.20
N VAL A 110 -7.42 -7.73 17.13
CA VAL A 110 -6.33 -6.91 17.68
C VAL A 110 -5.58 -6.27 16.54
N PHE A 111 -5.45 -4.95 16.58
CA PHE A 111 -4.65 -4.19 15.64
C PHE A 111 -3.35 -3.75 16.30
N GLU A 112 -2.27 -3.86 15.56
CA GLU A 112 -1.02 -3.23 15.96
C GLU A 112 -1.13 -1.71 15.83
N GLN A 113 -0.80 -0.99 16.90
CA GLN A 113 -0.81 0.47 16.90
C GLN A 113 0.52 1.00 16.40
N ILE A 114 0.60 1.29 15.11
CA ILE A 114 1.80 1.87 14.50
C ILE A 114 1.55 3.35 14.20
N PRO A 115 2.42 4.24 14.69
CA PRO A 115 2.36 5.65 14.32
C PRO A 115 2.58 5.79 12.81
N SER A 116 1.53 6.09 12.06
CA SER A 116 1.58 6.15 10.59
C SER A 116 1.59 7.58 10.03
N GLY A 117 1.27 8.59 10.86
CA GLY A 117 1.14 9.97 10.40
C GLY A 117 -0.03 10.21 9.42
N GLN A 118 -0.99 9.31 9.39
CA GLN A 118 -2.10 9.25 8.42
C GLN A 118 -2.89 10.56 8.31
N LYS A 119 -2.95 11.36 9.39
CA LYS A 119 -3.63 12.66 9.40
C LYS A 119 -3.07 13.66 8.38
N PHE A 120 -1.81 13.47 7.96
CA PHE A 120 -1.16 14.34 6.97
C PHE A 120 -1.28 13.83 5.53
N LEU A 121 -1.81 12.61 5.33
CA LEU A 121 -1.88 12.00 4.00
C LEU A 121 -2.83 12.78 3.07
N THR A 122 -4.04 13.09 3.54
CA THR A 122 -5.02 13.84 2.73
C THR A 122 -4.49 15.21 2.29
N PRO A 123 -4.01 16.09 3.19
CA PRO A 123 -3.50 17.40 2.76
C PRO A 123 -2.26 17.31 1.85
N LEU A 124 -1.45 16.24 1.96
CA LEU A 124 -0.34 16.00 1.03
C LEU A 124 -0.83 15.59 -0.37
N ILE A 125 -1.83 14.70 -0.44
CA ILE A 125 -2.42 14.29 -1.73
C ILE A 125 -3.09 15.48 -2.42
N GLU A 126 -3.79 16.33 -1.66
CA GLU A 126 -4.38 17.57 -2.19
C GLU A 126 -3.30 18.50 -2.72
N ALA A 127 -2.23 18.73 -1.98
CA ALA A 127 -1.11 19.56 -2.43
C ALA A 127 -0.43 19.01 -3.71
N MET A 128 -0.23 17.67 -3.79
CA MET A 128 0.28 17.02 -5.00
C MET A 128 -0.65 17.19 -6.21
N ARG A 129 -1.97 17.01 -6.00
CA ARG A 129 -2.98 17.21 -7.05
C ARG A 129 -2.99 18.63 -7.58
N ASP A 130 -2.91 19.60 -6.68
CA ASP A 130 -3.01 21.02 -7.01
C ASP A 130 -1.65 21.64 -7.40
N GLY A 131 -0.57 20.84 -7.34
CA GLY A 131 0.79 21.29 -7.66
C GLY A 131 1.31 22.40 -6.73
N LEU A 132 1.00 22.29 -5.44
CA LEU A 132 1.36 23.26 -4.41
C LEU A 132 2.48 22.73 -3.50
N ALA A 133 3.47 23.59 -3.24
CA ALA A 133 4.48 23.31 -2.22
C ALA A 133 3.85 23.36 -0.82
N VAL A 134 4.46 22.65 0.10
CA VAL A 134 4.02 22.58 1.50
C VAL A 134 5.15 22.97 2.44
N GLU A 135 4.79 23.60 3.53
CA GLU A 135 5.66 23.88 4.67
C GLU A 135 5.43 22.79 5.72
N LEU A 136 6.51 22.12 6.12
CA LEU A 136 6.52 21.10 7.14
C LEU A 136 7.26 21.58 8.37
N LYS A 137 6.62 21.52 9.54
CA LYS A 137 7.31 21.54 10.82
C LYS A 137 7.68 20.10 11.16
N TYR A 138 8.97 19.78 11.14
CA TYR A 138 9.45 18.40 11.17
C TYR A 138 10.39 18.16 12.35
N LYS A 139 10.23 17.00 13.01
CA LYS A 139 11.09 16.54 14.10
C LYS A 139 11.98 15.41 13.61
N SER A 140 13.25 15.73 13.36
CA SER A 140 14.27 14.72 13.03
C SER A 140 14.71 13.96 14.26
N PHE A 141 15.15 12.70 14.11
CA PHE A 141 15.82 12.00 15.21
C PHE A 141 17.24 12.47 15.49
N TRP A 142 17.83 13.16 14.51
CA TRP A 142 19.22 13.63 14.58
C TRP A 142 19.39 15.06 15.11
N LEU A 143 18.30 15.82 15.15
CA LEU A 143 18.28 17.18 15.64
C LEU A 143 17.48 17.23 16.94
N GLN A 144 17.97 18.01 17.92
CA GLN A 144 17.25 18.19 19.18
C GLN A 144 15.98 19.00 18.99
N ASP A 145 16.03 20.01 18.13
CA ASP A 145 14.92 20.92 17.87
C ASP A 145 14.15 20.54 16.59
N GLU A 146 12.89 20.91 16.59
CA GLU A 146 12.05 20.89 15.40
C GLU A 146 12.52 21.98 14.42
N TYR A 147 12.40 21.72 13.15
CA TYR A 147 12.72 22.68 12.11
C TYR A 147 11.61 22.79 11.10
N VAL A 148 11.52 23.96 10.48
CA VAL A 148 10.58 24.23 9.40
C VAL A 148 11.29 24.08 8.07
N VAL A 149 10.65 23.39 7.13
CA VAL A 149 11.16 23.16 5.79
C VAL A 149 10.04 23.28 4.76
N GLU A 150 10.34 23.98 3.68
CA GLU A 150 9.44 24.06 2.53
C GLU A 150 9.85 23.04 1.48
N VAL A 151 8.88 22.24 1.04
CA VAL A 151 9.11 21.12 0.14
C VAL A 151 8.05 21.02 -0.96
N GLU A 152 8.44 20.48 -2.10
CA GLU A 152 7.55 20.10 -3.19
C GLU A 152 7.24 18.60 -3.06
N PRO A 153 6.01 18.22 -2.72
CA PRO A 153 5.63 16.82 -2.52
C PRO A 153 5.55 16.07 -3.86
N TYR A 154 6.40 15.05 -4.06
CA TYR A 154 6.46 14.28 -5.30
C TYR A 154 5.65 12.99 -5.23
N LEU A 155 5.85 12.18 -4.17
CA LEU A 155 5.09 10.94 -3.96
C LEU A 155 4.99 10.57 -2.49
N VAL A 156 4.00 9.74 -2.16
CA VAL A 156 3.88 9.10 -0.86
C VAL A 156 4.04 7.59 -1.02
N LYS A 157 4.81 6.97 -0.10
CA LYS A 157 5.06 5.53 -0.07
C LYS A 157 4.71 4.98 1.30
N ILE A 158 4.06 3.81 1.33
CA ILE A 158 3.91 3.04 2.55
C ILE A 158 5.01 1.98 2.63
N PHE A 159 5.67 1.89 3.78
CA PHE A 159 6.62 0.84 4.07
C PHE A 159 6.52 0.45 5.56
N ARG A 160 6.38 -0.85 5.84
CA ARG A 160 6.19 -1.38 7.21
C ARG A 160 5.11 -0.61 7.99
N GLN A 161 3.96 -0.41 7.33
CA GLN A 161 2.78 0.28 7.84
C GLN A 161 2.96 1.78 8.16
N ARG A 162 4.11 2.38 7.86
CA ARG A 162 4.37 3.82 8.02
C ARG A 162 4.34 4.51 6.67
N TRP A 163 3.81 5.73 6.66
CA TRP A 163 3.79 6.57 5.48
C TRP A 163 5.01 7.47 5.41
N TYR A 164 5.55 7.59 4.21
CA TYR A 164 6.70 8.41 3.89
C TYR A 164 6.39 9.31 2.71
N LEU A 165 6.83 10.55 2.78
CA LEU A 165 6.77 11.52 1.71
C LEU A 165 8.16 11.64 1.08
N LEU A 166 8.27 11.42 -0.23
CA LEU A 166 9.40 11.87 -1.02
C LEU A 166 9.09 13.27 -1.53
N ALA A 167 9.95 14.23 -1.25
CA ALA A 167 9.78 15.60 -1.65
C ALA A 167 11.11 16.27 -1.98
N ARG A 168 11.09 17.24 -2.88
CA ARG A 168 12.23 18.13 -3.14
C ARG A 168 12.28 19.20 -2.06
N ASN A 169 13.35 19.26 -1.31
CA ASN A 169 13.63 20.34 -0.36
C ASN A 169 14.02 21.59 -1.14
N ILE A 170 13.20 22.62 -1.10
CA ILE A 170 13.41 23.86 -1.89
C ILE A 170 14.71 24.56 -1.47
N GLY A 171 14.97 24.63 -0.17
CA GLY A 171 16.14 25.35 0.35
C GLY A 171 17.48 24.67 0.06
N ARG A 172 17.49 23.33 -0.15
CA ARG A 172 18.72 22.54 -0.40
C ARG A 172 18.79 21.99 -1.82
N ASP A 173 17.74 22.14 -2.59
CA ASP A 173 17.57 21.57 -3.94
C ASP A 173 17.89 20.07 -4.02
N THR A 174 17.41 19.28 -3.05
CA THR A 174 17.66 17.84 -2.96
C THR A 174 16.38 17.09 -2.67
N LEU A 175 16.25 15.89 -3.24
CA LEU A 175 15.18 14.96 -2.85
C LEU A 175 15.45 14.40 -1.46
N ARG A 176 14.41 14.37 -0.64
CA ARG A 176 14.46 13.84 0.72
C ARG A 176 13.20 13.10 1.08
N ILE A 177 13.36 12.14 1.98
CA ILE A 177 12.26 11.34 2.50
C ILE A 177 11.90 11.83 3.91
N TYR A 178 10.61 12.10 4.11
CA TYR A 178 10.06 12.55 5.36
C TYR A 178 9.03 11.53 5.86
N ALA A 179 9.25 10.97 7.04
CA ALA A 179 8.26 10.09 7.68
C ALA A 179 7.09 10.94 8.19
N LEU A 180 5.85 10.60 7.80
CA LEU A 180 4.67 11.40 8.13
C LEU A 180 4.41 11.48 9.63
N ASP A 181 4.74 10.44 10.39
CA ASP A 181 4.59 10.42 11.84
C ASP A 181 5.52 11.39 12.60
N ARG A 182 6.53 11.95 11.92
CA ARG A 182 7.44 12.96 12.46
C ARG A 182 7.06 14.40 12.07
N ILE A 183 6.05 14.56 11.20
CA ILE A 183 5.49 15.88 10.88
C ILE A 183 4.67 16.34 12.09
N GLN A 184 4.95 17.52 12.60
CA GLN A 184 4.20 18.15 13.68
C GLN A 184 3.06 18.98 13.13
N GLU A 185 3.36 19.82 12.13
CA GLU A 185 2.44 20.69 11.43
C GLU A 185 2.72 20.63 9.91
N LEU A 186 1.67 20.77 9.13
CA LEU A 186 1.73 20.87 7.67
C LEU A 186 0.84 22.01 7.23
N ARG A 187 1.38 22.89 6.37
CA ARG A 187 0.62 24.00 5.76
C ARG A 187 0.87 23.99 4.27
N GLN A 188 -0.18 24.11 3.50
CA GLN A 188 -0.05 24.37 2.06
C GLN A 188 0.40 25.80 1.85
N THR A 189 1.26 26.02 0.87
CA THR A 189 1.72 27.34 0.47
C THR A 189 1.03 27.78 -0.83
N GLU A 190 1.19 29.04 -1.22
CA GLU A 190 0.71 29.53 -2.52
C GLU A 190 1.72 29.27 -3.65
N LYS A 191 2.87 28.69 -3.35
CA LYS A 191 3.91 28.41 -4.34
C LYS A 191 3.54 27.18 -5.15
N THR A 192 3.44 27.35 -6.43
CA THR A 192 3.20 26.25 -7.37
C THR A 192 4.51 25.59 -7.78
N PHE A 193 4.47 24.31 -8.02
CA PHE A 193 5.56 23.54 -8.61
C PHE A 193 5.04 22.61 -9.69
N SER A 194 5.94 22.16 -10.53
CA SER A 194 5.65 21.06 -11.45
C SER A 194 6.77 20.01 -11.34
N MET A 195 6.38 18.75 -11.23
CA MET A 195 7.32 17.66 -11.15
C MET A 195 8.15 17.59 -12.44
N PRO A 196 9.50 17.43 -12.36
CA PRO A 196 10.32 17.33 -13.55
C PRO A 196 9.88 16.18 -14.45
N LYS A 197 9.80 16.39 -15.75
CA LYS A 197 9.43 15.35 -16.73
C LYS A 197 10.37 14.14 -16.74
N THR A 198 11.58 14.32 -16.25
CA THR A 198 12.60 13.26 -16.11
C THR A 198 12.43 12.42 -14.86
N PHE A 199 11.58 12.83 -13.92
CA PHE A 199 11.32 12.10 -12.69
C PHE A 199 10.15 11.12 -12.90
N SER A 200 10.42 9.83 -12.67
CA SER A 200 9.40 8.78 -12.65
C SER A 200 9.20 8.30 -11.22
N PRO A 201 8.02 8.51 -10.62
CA PRO A 201 7.71 7.99 -9.28
C PRO A 201 7.82 6.45 -9.21
N GLU A 202 7.49 5.77 -10.30
CA GLU A 202 7.50 4.31 -10.39
C GLU A 202 8.94 3.78 -10.38
N ASP A 203 9.85 4.43 -11.13
CA ASP A 203 11.24 4.00 -11.24
C ASP A 203 12.09 4.38 -10.03
N TYR A 204 11.71 5.43 -9.29
CA TYR A 204 12.54 5.96 -8.20
C TYR A 204 12.89 4.92 -7.13
N PHE A 205 11.93 4.05 -6.78
CA PHE A 205 12.11 2.99 -5.80
C PHE A 205 12.16 1.59 -6.41
N TYR A 206 12.23 1.48 -7.74
CA TYR A 206 12.11 0.19 -8.43
C TYR A 206 13.12 -0.84 -7.94
N ASN A 207 14.37 -0.45 -7.78
CA ASN A 207 15.45 -1.30 -7.28
C ASN A 207 15.68 -1.14 -5.76
N SER A 208 14.74 -0.56 -5.01
CA SER A 208 14.90 -0.32 -3.57
C SER A 208 13.97 -1.21 -2.76
N PHE A 209 14.52 -1.96 -1.82
CA PHE A 209 13.73 -2.78 -0.91
C PHE A 209 12.81 -1.93 -0.01
N GLY A 210 13.31 -0.80 0.52
CA GLY A 210 12.59 0.02 1.49
C GLY A 210 12.34 1.46 1.04
N ILE A 211 12.72 2.38 1.90
CA ILE A 211 12.59 3.82 1.68
C ILE A 211 13.90 4.50 1.28
N ILE A 212 15.03 3.83 1.42
CA ILE A 212 16.33 4.35 0.99
C ILE A 212 16.48 4.11 -0.51
N SER A 213 16.66 5.20 -1.27
CA SER A 213 16.73 5.12 -2.72
C SER A 213 18.07 4.58 -3.23
N GLN A 214 18.07 4.14 -4.50
CA GLN A 214 19.25 3.66 -5.21
C GLN A 214 20.35 4.72 -5.40
N ASP A 215 20.04 6.01 -5.23
CA ASP A 215 21.02 7.10 -5.37
C ASP A 215 22.19 6.98 -4.37
N SER A 216 21.95 6.30 -3.23
CA SER A 216 22.98 6.08 -2.20
C SER A 216 23.77 4.79 -2.41
N CYS A 217 23.26 3.85 -3.23
CA CYS A 217 23.86 2.55 -3.45
C CYS A 217 23.34 1.98 -4.80
N PRO A 218 24.19 1.76 -5.82
CA PRO A 218 23.74 1.22 -7.10
C PRO A 218 23.17 -0.19 -6.93
N PRO A 219 22.21 -0.59 -7.79
CA PRO A 219 21.68 -1.95 -7.77
C PRO A 219 22.75 -2.99 -8.16
N GLU A 220 22.76 -4.10 -7.47
CA GLU A 220 23.63 -5.24 -7.75
C GLU A 220 22.91 -6.57 -7.52
N PHE A 221 23.51 -7.66 -7.98
CA PHE A 221 23.02 -9.00 -7.67
C PHE A 221 23.40 -9.40 -6.26
N VAL A 222 22.38 -9.80 -5.49
CA VAL A 222 22.55 -10.30 -4.12
C VAL A 222 21.97 -11.70 -4.03
N ASP A 223 22.79 -12.66 -3.62
CA ASP A 223 22.39 -14.05 -3.41
C ASP A 223 22.27 -14.33 -1.91
N LEU A 224 21.06 -14.75 -1.50
CA LEU A 224 20.77 -15.15 -0.12
C LEU A 224 20.57 -16.66 -0.06
N ARG A 225 21.33 -17.34 0.80
CA ARG A 225 21.06 -18.73 1.18
C ARG A 225 20.11 -18.72 2.36
N VAL A 226 18.97 -19.39 2.21
CA VAL A 226 17.90 -19.45 3.20
C VAL A 226 17.70 -20.91 3.61
N TYR A 227 17.66 -21.16 4.91
CA TYR A 227 17.61 -22.50 5.50
C TYR A 227 16.24 -22.85 6.05
N GLY A 228 16.03 -24.13 6.30
CA GLY A 228 14.91 -24.68 7.05
C GLY A 228 13.53 -24.26 6.53
N THR A 229 12.67 -23.85 7.43
CA THR A 229 11.29 -23.45 7.13
C THR A 229 11.20 -22.06 6.53
N GLN A 230 12.21 -21.20 6.71
CA GLN A 230 12.24 -19.84 6.17
C GLN A 230 12.15 -19.82 4.64
N ARG A 231 12.66 -20.85 3.96
CA ARG A 231 12.50 -21.00 2.49
C ARG A 231 11.05 -20.88 2.02
N LYS A 232 10.11 -21.44 2.81
CA LYS A 232 8.67 -21.38 2.49
C LYS A 232 8.13 -19.96 2.60
N TYR A 233 8.56 -19.20 3.60
CA TYR A 233 8.16 -17.80 3.76
C TYR A 233 8.70 -16.94 2.65
N PHE A 234 9.96 -17.10 2.26
CA PHE A 234 10.55 -16.38 1.14
C PHE A 234 9.83 -16.65 -0.19
N ARG A 235 9.35 -17.87 -0.42
CA ARG A 235 8.55 -18.23 -1.62
C ARG A 235 7.17 -17.60 -1.60
N THR A 236 6.50 -17.56 -0.46
CA THR A 236 5.12 -17.07 -0.32
C THR A 236 5.04 -15.57 -0.15
N LEU A 237 6.09 -14.94 0.38
CA LEU A 237 6.20 -13.51 0.58
C LEU A 237 7.57 -13.03 0.08
N PRO A 238 7.73 -12.84 -1.24
CA PRO A 238 8.99 -12.35 -1.80
C PRO A 238 9.38 -11.00 -1.21
N LEU A 239 10.65 -10.83 -0.85
CA LEU A 239 11.15 -9.58 -0.28
C LEU A 239 11.18 -8.45 -1.32
N HIS A 240 11.42 -8.78 -2.59
CA HIS A 240 11.50 -7.83 -3.69
C HIS A 240 10.96 -8.47 -4.97
N HIS A 241 10.43 -7.67 -5.91
CA HIS A 241 9.89 -8.16 -7.17
C HIS A 241 10.91 -8.90 -8.04
N SER A 242 12.21 -8.61 -7.88
CA SER A 242 13.30 -9.27 -8.60
C SER A 242 13.72 -10.61 -7.99
N GLN A 243 13.03 -11.09 -6.93
CA GLN A 243 13.39 -12.34 -6.28
C GLN A 243 13.24 -13.54 -7.22
N GLU A 244 14.32 -14.30 -7.38
CA GLU A 244 14.36 -15.54 -8.15
C GLU A 244 15.00 -16.65 -7.29
N GLU A 245 14.38 -17.82 -7.21
CA GLU A 245 14.98 -18.99 -6.56
C GLU A 245 15.87 -19.70 -7.57
N ILE A 246 17.20 -19.52 -7.46
CA ILE A 246 18.19 -20.05 -8.40
C ILE A 246 18.72 -21.42 -8.02
N GLU A 247 18.55 -21.83 -6.76
CA GLU A 247 18.95 -23.15 -6.27
C GLU A 247 17.97 -23.62 -5.20
N ASN A 248 17.60 -24.90 -5.25
CA ASN A 248 16.75 -25.55 -4.26
C ASN A 248 17.36 -26.89 -3.87
N ALA A 249 18.07 -26.92 -2.74
CA ALA A 249 18.66 -28.12 -2.15
C ALA A 249 17.79 -28.67 -1.00
N ASP A 250 18.16 -29.82 -0.43
CA ASP A 250 17.40 -30.45 0.64
C ASP A 250 17.32 -29.57 1.91
N GLU A 251 18.41 -28.92 2.29
CA GLU A 251 18.52 -28.14 3.53
C GLU A 251 18.37 -26.64 3.34
N TYR A 252 18.59 -26.12 2.12
CA TYR A 252 18.56 -24.70 1.83
C TYR A 252 18.03 -24.40 0.43
N SER A 253 17.70 -23.15 0.20
CA SER A 253 17.48 -22.55 -1.14
C SER A 253 18.32 -21.30 -1.28
N VAL A 254 18.71 -20.97 -2.53
CA VAL A 254 19.37 -19.70 -2.83
C VAL A 254 18.42 -18.82 -3.61
N PHE A 255 18.16 -17.66 -3.08
CA PHE A 255 17.35 -16.62 -3.72
C PHE A 255 18.23 -15.49 -4.21
N ARG A 256 18.13 -15.19 -5.49
CA ARG A 256 18.81 -14.08 -6.14
C ARG A 256 17.92 -12.87 -6.24
N TYR A 257 18.49 -11.71 -5.99
CA TYR A 257 17.87 -10.40 -6.11
C TYR A 257 18.70 -9.50 -6.99
N TYR A 258 18.06 -8.57 -7.69
CA TYR A 258 18.69 -7.43 -8.30
C TYR A 258 18.12 -6.17 -7.67
N LEU A 259 18.84 -5.59 -6.72
CA LEU A 259 18.40 -4.44 -5.93
C LEU A 259 19.60 -3.69 -5.34
N SER A 260 19.31 -2.48 -4.83
CA SER A 260 20.26 -1.70 -4.05
C SER A 260 20.33 -2.26 -2.63
N PRO A 261 21.46 -2.83 -2.18
CA PRO A 261 21.59 -3.41 -0.85
C PRO A 261 21.74 -2.33 0.24
N THR A 262 20.71 -1.52 0.35
CA THR A 262 20.65 -0.42 1.32
C THR A 262 20.46 -0.95 2.74
N TYR A 263 20.57 -0.05 3.72
CA TYR A 263 20.41 -0.39 5.14
C TYR A 263 19.07 -1.10 5.42
N ASP A 264 17.97 -0.69 4.77
CA ASP A 264 16.65 -1.31 4.94
C ASP A 264 16.68 -2.80 4.57
N PHE A 265 17.36 -3.16 3.48
CA PHE A 265 17.49 -4.54 3.04
C PHE A 265 18.42 -5.35 3.94
N VAL A 266 19.56 -4.78 4.33
CA VAL A 266 20.48 -5.43 5.28
C VAL A 266 19.79 -5.69 6.62
N GLN A 267 19.02 -4.73 7.12
CA GLN A 267 18.24 -4.90 8.35
C GLN A 267 17.21 -6.03 8.23
N GLU A 268 16.56 -6.17 7.07
CA GLU A 268 15.63 -7.28 6.81
C GLU A 268 16.36 -8.62 6.89
N ILE A 269 17.49 -8.77 6.20
CA ILE A 269 18.27 -10.01 6.24
C ILE A 269 18.68 -10.35 7.68
N LEU A 270 19.19 -9.39 8.42
CA LEU A 270 19.61 -9.58 9.81
C LEU A 270 18.45 -10.00 10.72
N SER A 271 17.22 -9.61 10.41
CA SER A 271 16.04 -10.01 11.18
C SER A 271 15.75 -11.51 11.11
N HIS A 272 16.24 -12.20 10.07
CA HIS A 272 16.10 -13.65 9.91
C HIS A 272 17.20 -14.45 10.66
N GLY A 273 18.16 -13.77 11.29
CA GLY A 273 19.22 -14.40 12.08
C GLY A 273 20.10 -15.31 11.22
N CYS A 274 20.37 -16.52 11.72
CA CYS A 274 21.20 -17.51 11.00
C CYS A 274 20.45 -18.27 9.89
N GLU A 275 19.14 -18.09 9.75
CA GLU A 275 18.34 -18.80 8.75
C GLU A 275 18.41 -18.14 7.35
N ALA A 276 18.92 -16.90 7.26
CA ALA A 276 19.20 -16.24 5.98
C ALA A 276 20.61 -15.65 5.99
N VAL A 277 21.48 -16.13 5.07
CA VAL A 277 22.88 -15.72 4.99
C VAL A 277 23.18 -15.19 3.61
N SER A 278 23.77 -13.98 3.53
CA SER A 278 24.24 -13.43 2.26
C SER A 278 25.55 -14.08 1.83
N TYR A 279 25.62 -14.49 0.57
CA TYR A 279 26.86 -14.89 -0.09
C TYR A 279 27.58 -13.72 -0.75
N THR A 280 26.85 -12.71 -1.13
CA THR A 280 27.41 -11.48 -1.65
C THR A 280 27.98 -10.71 -0.46
N HIS A 281 29.20 -10.19 -0.62
CA HIS A 281 29.82 -9.38 0.42
C HIS A 281 29.10 -8.03 0.50
N LEU A 282 28.04 -8.00 1.33
CA LEU A 282 27.31 -6.76 1.58
C LEU A 282 28.19 -5.86 2.45
N THR A 283 28.87 -4.92 1.83
CA THR A 283 29.45 -3.80 2.57
C THR A 283 28.28 -2.96 3.07
N LEU A 284 28.11 -2.90 4.41
CA LEU A 284 27.20 -1.92 5.00
C LEU A 284 27.60 -0.55 4.45
N PRO A 285 26.72 0.12 3.69
CA PRO A 285 27.02 1.47 3.26
C PRO A 285 27.32 2.29 4.51
N THR A 286 28.45 2.99 4.50
CA THR A 286 28.81 3.95 5.54
C THR A 286 27.56 4.79 5.77
N ILE A 287 27.02 4.80 7.00
CA ILE A 287 25.76 5.43 7.33
C ILE A 287 25.82 6.88 6.84
N LEU A 288 25.31 7.11 5.65
CA LEU A 288 25.10 8.47 5.17
C LEU A 288 24.02 9.06 6.09
N ARG A 289 24.44 10.00 6.92
CA ARG A 289 23.56 10.76 7.80
C ARG A 289 22.49 11.42 6.95
N VAL A 290 21.29 10.83 6.98
CA VAL A 290 20.07 11.38 6.37
C VAL A 290 19.49 12.44 7.31
#